data_cbfd7d9af2679ec9c59e0c97cbd29152
#
_entry.id   cbfd7d9af2679ec9c59e0c97cbd29152
#
_cell.length_a   1.000
_cell.length_b   1.000
_cell.length_c   1.000
_cell.angle_alpha   90.00
_cell.angle_beta   90.00
_cell.angle_gamma   90.00
#
_symmetry.space_group_name_H-M   'P 1'
#
loop_
_entity.id
_entity.type
_entity.pdbx_description
1 polymer ?
#
loop_
_entity_poly.entity_id
_entity_poly.type
_entity_poly.pdbx_seq_one_letter_code
_entity_poly.pdbx_strand_id
1 'polypeptide(L)'
;MASESTKPAPAAPPAKPPIWNDPAFRAVVFQILAIALVVAAAMFLVNNTIRNLEKQNIASGFGFLGSTAGFSIGESLIDYEESNTYGRAFMVGLFNTIFVSVCGIILATIIGFLMGVARLSTNWLVSKLAMVYIEILRNIPLLLQIFFWYFAVLRPLPSPRQSVNLFDSIFLNNRGLAYPKPVPGDGFMVTVAAFILGVVASVFVARWARARQERSGEQFPVLWAAVALSLGLPALAFLLTGMPLGFEIPELKGFNFQGGKVMSPEFVALLLALSTYTAAFIAEIVRAGIQGVSHGQTEASMALGLRRGPTLRLVIIPQALRIIIPPLTSQYLNLTKNSSLAAAIAYPDLVLVFAGTALMQTGQAVEIIGITMLCYLTLSLLISGVMNWYNKRMALVER
;
A
#
# COMPACT_ATOMS: atom_id res chain seq x y z
N MET A 1 67.38 -15.17 55.19
CA MET A 1 66.09 -14.78 55.74
C MET A 1 65.32 -14.23 54.57
N ALA A 2 64.44 -15.01 53.96
CA ALA A 2 63.54 -14.64 52.87
C ALA A 2 62.21 -14.15 53.45
N SER A 3 61.81 -12.93 53.16
CA SER A 3 60.56 -12.38 53.58
C SER A 3 59.41 -12.93 52.67
N GLU A 4 58.54 -13.73 53.20
CA GLU A 4 57.27 -14.16 52.59
C GLU A 4 56.39 -12.92 52.37
N SER A 5 56.09 -12.57 51.14
CA SER A 5 55.09 -11.60 50.78
C SER A 5 53.72 -12.24 50.86
N THR A 6 52.97 -11.96 51.90
CA THR A 6 51.54 -12.32 52.04
C THR A 6 50.68 -11.59 50.99
N LYS A 7 50.14 -12.34 50.04
CA LYS A 7 49.11 -11.82 49.11
C LYS A 7 47.89 -11.39 49.93
N PRO A 8 47.32 -10.17 49.65
CA PRO A 8 46.08 -9.74 50.31
C PRO A 8 44.91 -10.66 49.88
N ALA A 9 44.10 -11.01 50.87
CA ALA A 9 42.88 -11.81 50.66
C ALA A 9 41.93 -11.11 49.68
N PRO A 10 41.22 -11.85 48.82
CA PRO A 10 40.26 -11.28 47.89
C PRO A 10 39.14 -10.56 48.67
N ALA A 11 38.85 -9.32 48.25
CA ALA A 11 37.79 -8.48 48.82
C ALA A 11 36.44 -9.22 48.74
N ALA A 12 35.71 -9.24 49.85
CA ALA A 12 34.37 -9.83 49.88
C ALA A 12 33.47 -9.15 48.83
N PRO A 13 32.63 -9.92 48.11
CA PRO A 13 31.72 -9.34 47.12
C PRO A 13 30.82 -8.29 47.79
N PRO A 14 30.52 -7.16 47.12
CA PRO A 14 29.71 -6.11 47.70
C PRO A 14 28.33 -6.66 48.11
N ALA A 15 27.88 -6.31 49.30
CA ALA A 15 26.60 -6.71 49.83
C ALA A 15 25.48 -6.27 48.85
N LYS A 16 24.58 -7.20 48.52
CA LYS A 16 23.43 -6.86 47.64
C LYS A 16 22.66 -5.70 48.26
N PRO A 17 22.35 -4.63 47.47
CA PRO A 17 21.58 -3.52 47.98
C PRO A 17 20.20 -3.98 48.46
N PRO A 18 19.60 -3.30 49.44
CA PRO A 18 18.22 -3.56 49.85
C PRO A 18 17.29 -3.59 48.65
N ILE A 19 16.29 -4.45 48.61
CA ILE A 19 15.36 -4.68 47.49
C ILE A 19 14.81 -3.36 46.90
N TRP A 20 14.53 -2.37 47.79
CA TRP A 20 14.04 -1.04 47.39
C TRP A 20 15.09 -0.18 46.65
N ASN A 21 16.35 -0.47 46.78
CA ASN A 21 17.44 0.24 46.10
C ASN A 21 17.96 -0.52 44.86
N ASP A 22 17.41 -1.71 44.61
CA ASP A 22 17.71 -2.44 43.39
C ASP A 22 17.08 -1.77 42.16
N PRO A 23 17.86 -1.29 41.17
CA PRO A 23 17.37 -0.68 39.96
C PRO A 23 16.40 -1.55 39.18
N ALA A 24 16.63 -2.87 39.15
CA ALA A 24 15.76 -3.82 38.44
C ALA A 24 14.39 -3.93 39.13
N PHE A 25 14.36 -4.02 40.46
CA PHE A 25 13.09 -4.05 41.22
C PHE A 25 12.29 -2.77 41.03
N ARG A 26 12.94 -1.59 41.15
CA ARG A 26 12.27 -0.30 40.92
C ARG A 26 11.74 -0.16 39.49
N ALA A 27 12.49 -0.60 38.48
CA ALA A 27 12.04 -0.59 37.09
C ALA A 27 10.73 -1.39 36.91
N VAL A 28 10.67 -2.61 37.49
CA VAL A 28 9.46 -3.47 37.44
C VAL A 28 8.28 -2.80 38.19
N VAL A 29 8.53 -2.24 39.37
CA VAL A 29 7.48 -1.55 40.16
C VAL A 29 6.93 -0.35 39.38
N PHE A 30 7.81 0.49 38.82
CA PHE A 30 7.37 1.64 38.01
C PHE A 30 6.65 1.21 36.72
N GLN A 31 7.06 0.13 36.08
CA GLN A 31 6.34 -0.42 34.92
C GLN A 31 4.94 -0.89 35.30
N ILE A 32 4.80 -1.63 36.40
CA ILE A 32 3.48 -2.08 36.90
C ILE A 32 2.60 -0.88 37.26
N LEU A 33 3.14 0.11 37.95
CA LEU A 33 2.41 1.33 38.31
C LEU A 33 1.97 2.11 37.07
N ALA A 34 2.84 2.24 36.07
CA ALA A 34 2.53 2.89 34.80
C ALA A 34 1.43 2.15 34.05
N ILE A 35 1.52 0.82 33.97
CA ILE A 35 0.49 -0.01 33.34
C ILE A 35 -0.84 0.10 34.11
N ALA A 36 -0.81 0.01 35.44
CA ALA A 36 -1.99 0.16 36.28
C ALA A 36 -2.65 1.51 36.12
N LEU A 37 -1.87 2.60 36.02
CA LEU A 37 -2.37 3.95 35.76
C LEU A 37 -3.05 4.07 34.40
N VAL A 38 -2.42 3.50 33.35
CA VAL A 38 -2.99 3.51 31.99
C VAL A 38 -4.29 2.70 31.94
N VAL A 39 -4.32 1.52 32.58
CA VAL A 39 -5.53 0.67 32.66
C VAL A 39 -6.63 1.38 33.45
N ALA A 40 -6.30 2.00 34.60
CA ALA A 40 -7.27 2.75 35.39
C ALA A 40 -7.84 3.95 34.61
N ALA A 41 -6.98 4.70 33.91
CA ALA A 41 -7.42 5.81 33.08
C ALA A 41 -8.33 5.32 31.92
N ALA A 42 -7.97 4.21 31.27
CA ALA A 42 -8.79 3.61 30.22
C ALA A 42 -10.16 3.15 30.76
N MET A 43 -10.19 2.47 31.90
CA MET A 43 -11.44 2.06 32.56
C MET A 43 -12.30 3.25 32.96
N PHE A 44 -11.69 4.32 33.50
CA PHE A 44 -12.41 5.54 33.82
C PHE A 44 -13.06 6.17 32.59
N LEU A 45 -12.30 6.29 31.50
CA LEU A 45 -12.81 6.84 30.23
C LEU A 45 -13.95 5.99 29.67
N VAL A 46 -13.81 4.67 29.64
CA VAL A 46 -14.85 3.75 29.14
C VAL A 46 -16.11 3.86 30.00
N ASN A 47 -15.99 3.77 31.33
CA ASN A 47 -17.14 3.84 32.23
C ASN A 47 -17.83 5.21 32.16
N ASN A 48 -17.07 6.30 32.06
CA ASN A 48 -17.61 7.64 31.91
C ASN A 48 -18.34 7.80 30.57
N THR A 49 -17.79 7.26 29.50
CA THR A 49 -18.44 7.25 28.19
C THR A 49 -19.75 6.48 28.21
N ILE A 50 -19.78 5.26 28.74
CA ILE A 50 -21.00 4.43 28.86
C ILE A 50 -22.07 5.20 29.64
N ARG A 51 -21.74 5.74 30.82
CA ARG A 51 -22.68 6.53 31.65
C ARG A 51 -23.23 7.76 30.91
N ASN A 52 -22.41 8.43 30.11
CA ASN A 52 -22.83 9.59 29.34
C ASN A 52 -23.74 9.21 28.18
N LEU A 53 -23.46 8.09 27.50
CA LEU A 53 -24.32 7.54 26.43
C LEU A 53 -25.71 7.17 27.00
N GLU A 54 -25.74 6.47 28.14
CA GLU A 54 -26.99 6.13 28.83
C GLU A 54 -27.78 7.37 29.23
N LYS A 55 -27.13 8.39 29.81
CA LYS A 55 -27.79 9.66 30.21
C LYS A 55 -28.36 10.44 29.02
N GLN A 56 -27.74 10.34 27.87
CA GLN A 56 -28.17 11.02 26.65
C GLN A 56 -29.10 10.16 25.77
N ASN A 57 -29.49 8.95 26.23
CA ASN A 57 -30.25 7.96 25.45
C ASN A 57 -29.69 7.68 24.08
N ILE A 58 -28.36 7.67 23.94
CA ILE A 58 -27.68 7.32 22.71
C ILE A 58 -27.57 5.80 22.65
N ALA A 59 -28.05 5.21 21.55
CA ALA A 59 -27.96 3.78 21.31
C ALA A 59 -26.49 3.32 21.32
N SER A 60 -26.20 2.22 21.99
CA SER A 60 -24.88 1.61 22.06
C SER A 60 -24.94 0.14 21.70
N GLY A 61 -23.81 -0.42 21.26
CA GLY A 61 -23.67 -1.83 20.89
C GLY A 61 -23.60 -2.04 19.37
N PHE A 62 -23.28 -3.27 18.97
CA PHE A 62 -23.01 -3.63 17.57
C PHE A 62 -24.22 -4.17 16.80
N GLY A 63 -25.40 -4.16 17.41
CA GLY A 63 -26.63 -4.68 16.80
C GLY A 63 -27.02 -3.97 15.51
N PHE A 64 -26.68 -2.70 15.36
CA PHE A 64 -26.96 -1.90 14.17
C PHE A 64 -26.31 -2.49 12.90
N LEU A 65 -25.20 -3.21 13.01
CA LEU A 65 -24.54 -3.83 11.85
C LEU A 65 -25.46 -4.78 11.08
N GLY A 66 -26.44 -5.40 11.76
CA GLY A 66 -27.45 -6.25 11.17
C GLY A 66 -28.69 -5.51 10.65
N SER A 67 -28.85 -4.21 10.96
CA SER A 67 -29.99 -3.41 10.52
C SER A 67 -29.81 -2.94 9.08
N THR A 68 -30.94 -2.67 8.39
CA THR A 68 -30.94 -2.16 7.01
C THR A 68 -30.32 -0.76 6.96
N ALA A 69 -29.40 -0.55 6.00
CA ALA A 69 -28.67 0.71 5.85
C ALA A 69 -29.53 1.82 5.25
N GLY A 70 -30.38 1.51 4.26
CA GLY A 70 -31.35 2.44 3.70
C GLY A 70 -30.75 3.60 2.88
N PHE A 71 -29.52 3.48 2.42
CA PHE A 71 -28.87 4.50 1.55
C PHE A 71 -28.12 3.84 0.41
N SER A 72 -28.03 4.54 -0.72
CA SER A 72 -27.27 4.09 -1.89
C SER A 72 -25.78 4.44 -1.78
N ILE A 73 -24.93 3.61 -2.39
CA ILE A 73 -23.49 3.87 -2.54
C ILE A 73 -23.19 3.94 -4.03
N GLY A 74 -22.71 5.08 -4.51
CA GLY A 74 -22.55 5.36 -5.95
C GLY A 74 -21.50 4.50 -6.65
N GLU A 75 -20.49 4.00 -5.95
CA GLU A 75 -19.45 3.12 -6.49
C GLU A 75 -19.18 1.97 -5.50
N SER A 76 -19.33 0.75 -5.98
CA SER A 76 -19.14 -0.44 -5.17
C SER A 76 -18.42 -1.52 -5.97
N LEU A 77 -17.42 -2.17 -5.33
CA LEU A 77 -16.71 -3.32 -5.89
C LEU A 77 -17.43 -4.64 -5.66
N ILE A 78 -18.40 -4.65 -4.74
CA ILE A 78 -19.24 -5.80 -4.39
C ILE A 78 -20.70 -5.41 -4.53
N ASP A 79 -21.55 -6.37 -4.82
CA ASP A 79 -22.99 -6.12 -4.95
C ASP A 79 -23.56 -5.51 -3.67
N TYR A 80 -24.23 -4.36 -3.82
CA TYR A 80 -24.81 -3.60 -2.74
C TYR A 80 -26.10 -2.93 -3.19
N GLU A 81 -27.12 -3.04 -2.36
CA GLU A 81 -28.43 -2.42 -2.52
C GLU A 81 -28.84 -1.72 -1.22
N GLU A 82 -29.76 -0.77 -1.30
CA GLU A 82 -30.26 -0.01 -0.14
C GLU A 82 -30.94 -0.91 0.92
N SER A 83 -31.44 -2.09 0.51
CA SER A 83 -31.99 -3.12 1.39
C SER A 83 -30.93 -3.85 2.22
N ASN A 84 -29.66 -3.73 1.88
CA ASN A 84 -28.57 -4.39 2.59
C ASN A 84 -28.30 -3.74 3.95
N THR A 85 -27.56 -4.46 4.78
CA THR A 85 -27.26 -4.04 6.16
C THR A 85 -26.10 -3.05 6.22
N TYR A 86 -25.97 -2.32 7.37
CA TYR A 86 -24.78 -1.50 7.66
C TYR A 86 -23.48 -2.31 7.63
N GLY A 87 -23.51 -3.58 8.03
CA GLY A 87 -22.34 -4.46 7.90
C GLY A 87 -21.93 -4.67 6.45
N ARG A 88 -22.90 -4.76 5.51
CA ARG A 88 -22.61 -4.83 4.07
C ARG A 88 -22.06 -3.50 3.55
N ALA A 89 -22.65 -2.37 3.95
CA ALA A 89 -22.17 -1.03 3.62
C ALA A 89 -20.73 -0.81 4.13
N PHE A 90 -20.42 -1.25 5.35
CA PHE A 90 -19.06 -1.25 5.89
C PHE A 90 -18.08 -2.01 4.98
N MET A 91 -18.44 -3.20 4.51
CA MET A 91 -17.59 -3.99 3.60
C MET A 91 -17.37 -3.27 2.26
N VAL A 92 -18.37 -2.58 1.72
CA VAL A 92 -18.21 -1.75 0.51
C VAL A 92 -17.15 -0.67 0.74
N GLY A 93 -17.29 0.13 1.80
CA GLY A 93 -16.34 1.19 2.12
C GLY A 93 -14.92 0.65 2.35
N LEU A 94 -14.79 -0.49 3.04
CA LEU A 94 -13.51 -1.15 3.28
C LEU A 94 -12.85 -1.61 1.98
N PHE A 95 -13.58 -2.29 1.08
CA PHE A 95 -13.04 -2.73 -0.21
C PHE A 95 -12.65 -1.55 -1.11
N ASN A 96 -13.46 -0.50 -1.15
CA ASN A 96 -13.13 0.72 -1.90
C ASN A 96 -11.84 1.37 -1.36
N THR A 97 -11.67 1.44 -0.04
CA THR A 97 -10.44 1.94 0.61
C THR A 97 -9.22 1.09 0.25
N ILE A 98 -9.33 -0.24 0.32
CA ILE A 98 -8.24 -1.16 -0.04
C ILE A 98 -7.90 -1.01 -1.52
N PHE A 99 -8.89 -0.95 -2.39
CA PHE A 99 -8.70 -0.87 -3.84
C PHE A 99 -7.95 0.40 -4.25
N VAL A 100 -8.41 1.57 -3.79
CA VAL A 100 -7.72 2.83 -4.11
C VAL A 100 -6.32 2.88 -3.50
N SER A 101 -6.13 2.31 -2.31
CA SER A 101 -4.82 2.24 -1.67
C SER A 101 -3.84 1.36 -2.44
N VAL A 102 -4.26 0.17 -2.88
CA VAL A 102 -3.42 -0.75 -3.66
C VAL A 102 -3.07 -0.13 -5.01
N CYS A 103 -4.06 0.39 -5.75
CA CYS A 103 -3.83 1.07 -7.02
C CYS A 103 -2.88 2.28 -6.85
N GLY A 104 -3.12 3.08 -5.82
CA GLY A 104 -2.30 4.24 -5.48
C GLY A 104 -0.85 3.87 -5.14
N ILE A 105 -0.63 2.83 -4.33
CA ILE A 105 0.72 2.32 -3.98
C ILE A 105 1.46 1.86 -5.24
N ILE A 106 0.81 1.11 -6.12
CA ILE A 106 1.43 0.61 -7.35
C ILE A 106 1.86 1.80 -8.24
N LEU A 107 0.93 2.72 -8.52
CA LEU A 107 1.22 3.90 -9.36
C LEU A 107 2.25 4.82 -8.73
N ALA A 108 2.13 5.11 -7.43
CA ALA A 108 3.09 5.94 -6.69
C ALA A 108 4.50 5.33 -6.72
N THR A 109 4.61 4.01 -6.61
CA THR A 109 5.90 3.31 -6.67
C THR A 109 6.50 3.44 -8.07
N ILE A 110 5.74 3.15 -9.13
CA ILE A 110 6.23 3.24 -10.51
C ILE A 110 6.68 4.67 -10.82
N ILE A 111 5.81 5.65 -10.61
CA ILE A 111 6.11 7.07 -10.88
C ILE A 111 7.28 7.53 -10.01
N GLY A 112 7.29 7.20 -8.72
CA GLY A 112 8.33 7.60 -7.77
C GLY A 112 9.70 7.06 -8.13
N PHE A 113 9.80 5.78 -8.52
CA PHE A 113 11.07 5.21 -8.99
C PHE A 113 11.53 5.87 -10.30
N LEU A 114 10.63 6.08 -11.26
CA LEU A 114 10.96 6.76 -12.52
C LEU A 114 11.47 8.18 -12.27
N MET A 115 10.76 8.98 -11.45
CA MET A 115 11.13 10.35 -11.14
C MET A 115 12.40 10.44 -10.29
N GLY A 116 12.60 9.50 -9.35
CA GLY A 116 13.82 9.41 -8.55
C GLY A 116 15.07 9.13 -9.38
N VAL A 117 14.97 8.20 -10.33
CA VAL A 117 16.05 7.91 -11.30
C VAL A 117 16.23 9.08 -12.26
N ALA A 118 15.15 9.68 -12.78
CA ALA A 118 15.20 10.86 -13.66
C ALA A 118 15.91 12.04 -12.98
N ARG A 119 15.72 12.20 -11.66
CA ARG A 119 16.39 13.25 -10.87
C ARG A 119 17.92 13.09 -10.82
N LEU A 120 18.44 11.87 -10.99
CA LEU A 120 19.86 11.54 -11.04
C LEU A 120 20.45 11.54 -12.47
N SER A 121 19.64 11.87 -13.47
CA SER A 121 20.06 11.90 -14.87
C SER A 121 21.15 12.95 -15.08
N THR A 122 22.13 12.62 -15.93
CA THR A 122 23.13 13.56 -16.44
C THR A 122 22.55 14.59 -17.41
N ASN A 123 21.37 14.28 -17.98
CA ASN A 123 20.65 15.24 -18.82
C ASN A 123 20.03 16.32 -17.92
N TRP A 124 20.47 17.56 -18.13
CA TRP A 124 20.04 18.71 -17.33
C TRP A 124 18.52 18.90 -17.36
N LEU A 125 17.89 18.79 -18.53
CA LEU A 125 16.44 19.02 -18.69
C LEU A 125 15.63 17.95 -17.92
N VAL A 126 15.97 16.68 -18.07
CA VAL A 126 15.31 15.56 -17.38
C VAL A 126 15.43 15.72 -15.85
N SER A 127 16.65 16.02 -15.38
CA SER A 127 16.89 16.24 -13.95
C SER A 127 16.12 17.44 -13.40
N LYS A 128 16.02 18.54 -14.16
CA LYS A 128 15.30 19.75 -13.74
C LYS A 128 13.78 19.55 -13.74
N LEU A 129 13.21 18.87 -14.75
CA LEU A 129 11.77 18.54 -14.77
C LEU A 129 11.39 17.64 -13.59
N ALA A 130 12.21 16.61 -13.31
CA ALA A 130 12.00 15.75 -12.14
C ALA A 130 12.08 16.53 -10.83
N MET A 131 13.04 17.47 -10.71
CA MET A 131 13.16 18.34 -9.55
C MET A 131 11.93 19.20 -9.33
N VAL A 132 11.45 19.88 -10.38
CA VAL A 132 10.27 20.76 -10.31
C VAL A 132 9.03 19.95 -9.89
N TYR A 133 8.83 18.77 -10.49
CA TYR A 133 7.76 17.84 -10.09
C TYR A 133 7.81 17.52 -8.59
N ILE A 134 8.98 17.08 -8.09
CA ILE A 134 9.16 16.68 -6.70
C ILE A 134 8.90 17.85 -5.76
N GLU A 135 9.50 19.02 -6.03
CA GLU A 135 9.37 20.19 -5.17
C GLU A 135 7.93 20.73 -5.13
N ILE A 136 7.24 20.80 -6.27
CA ILE A 136 5.86 21.28 -6.31
C ILE A 136 4.95 20.35 -5.52
N LEU A 137 4.97 19.04 -5.81
CA LEU A 137 4.00 18.12 -5.22
C LEU A 137 4.24 17.85 -3.74
N ARG A 138 5.49 17.89 -3.27
CA ARG A 138 5.80 17.75 -1.83
C ARG A 138 5.38 18.97 -1.00
N ASN A 139 5.37 20.16 -1.57
CA ASN A 139 5.10 21.40 -0.85
C ASN A 139 3.64 21.85 -0.90
N ILE A 140 2.79 21.19 -1.70
CA ILE A 140 1.35 21.46 -1.75
C ILE A 140 0.61 20.41 -0.89
N PRO A 141 -0.28 20.83 0.03
CA PRO A 141 -1.09 19.89 0.82
C PRO A 141 -1.89 18.93 -0.08
N LEU A 142 -1.91 17.64 0.29
CA LEU A 142 -2.57 16.61 -0.49
C LEU A 142 -4.06 16.89 -0.75
N LEU A 143 -4.79 17.41 0.25
CA LEU A 143 -6.20 17.75 0.10
C LEU A 143 -6.44 18.77 -1.01
N LEU A 144 -5.55 19.77 -1.16
CA LEU A 144 -5.64 20.75 -2.24
C LEU A 144 -5.35 20.11 -3.59
N GLN A 145 -4.45 19.12 -3.66
CA GLN A 145 -4.21 18.37 -4.89
C GLN A 145 -5.43 17.52 -5.28
N ILE A 146 -6.13 16.91 -4.31
CA ILE A 146 -7.38 16.18 -4.55
C ILE A 146 -8.43 17.14 -5.13
N PHE A 147 -8.60 18.33 -4.54
CA PHE A 147 -9.54 19.34 -5.05
C PHE A 147 -9.15 19.86 -6.45
N PHE A 148 -7.85 20.04 -6.69
CA PHE A 148 -7.36 20.44 -8.02
C PHE A 148 -7.73 19.39 -9.09
N TRP A 149 -7.41 18.13 -8.86
CA TRP A 149 -7.75 17.07 -9.81
C TRP A 149 -9.26 16.94 -10.01
N TYR A 150 -10.03 17.03 -8.95
CA TYR A 150 -11.48 16.86 -9.02
C TYR A 150 -12.18 18.08 -9.65
N PHE A 151 -11.99 19.26 -9.06
CA PHE A 151 -12.74 20.47 -9.46
C PHE A 151 -12.14 21.22 -10.64
N ALA A 152 -10.81 21.25 -10.77
CA ALA A 152 -10.15 22.01 -11.83
C ALA A 152 -9.85 21.19 -13.09
N VAL A 153 -9.69 19.84 -12.96
CA VAL A 153 -9.34 18.99 -14.11
C VAL A 153 -10.51 18.12 -14.57
N LEU A 154 -11.15 17.34 -13.69
CA LEU A 154 -12.14 16.35 -14.12
C LEU A 154 -13.55 16.91 -14.25
N ARG A 155 -13.99 17.79 -13.37
CA ARG A 155 -15.32 18.39 -13.45
C ARG A 155 -15.55 19.29 -14.66
N PRO A 156 -14.57 20.07 -15.16
CA PRO A 156 -14.72 20.87 -16.38
C PRO A 156 -14.67 20.06 -17.68
N LEU A 157 -14.40 18.75 -17.63
CA LEU A 157 -14.42 17.91 -18.82
C LEU A 157 -15.78 17.95 -19.52
N PRO A 158 -15.83 17.69 -20.84
CA PRO A 158 -17.07 17.69 -21.59
C PRO A 158 -18.12 16.72 -21.04
N SER A 159 -19.38 16.97 -21.36
CA SER A 159 -20.49 16.05 -21.06
C SER A 159 -20.31 14.70 -21.78
N PRO A 160 -21.00 13.61 -21.37
CA PRO A 160 -20.89 12.31 -22.01
C PRO A 160 -21.11 12.30 -23.52
N ARG A 161 -21.95 13.21 -24.04
CA ARG A 161 -22.20 13.35 -25.50
C ARG A 161 -21.01 13.91 -26.27
N GLN A 162 -20.13 14.64 -25.62
CA GLN A 162 -18.93 15.24 -26.17
C GLN A 162 -17.65 14.69 -25.59
N SER A 163 -17.71 13.45 -25.09
CA SER A 163 -16.57 12.79 -24.45
C SER A 163 -15.34 12.82 -25.34
N VAL A 164 -14.19 12.98 -24.69
CA VAL A 164 -12.90 12.73 -25.35
C VAL A 164 -12.81 11.24 -25.66
N ASN A 165 -12.81 10.89 -26.94
CA ASN A 165 -12.76 9.51 -27.41
C ASN A 165 -11.28 9.09 -27.58
N LEU A 166 -10.91 8.00 -26.92
CA LEU A 166 -9.60 7.38 -27.03
C LEU A 166 -9.79 5.97 -27.60
N PHE A 167 -9.27 5.73 -28.82
CA PHE A 167 -9.27 4.42 -29.50
C PHE A 167 -10.68 3.83 -29.71
N ASP A 168 -11.71 4.65 -29.91
CA ASP A 168 -13.13 4.27 -30.11
C ASP A 168 -13.72 3.29 -29.06
N SER A 169 -13.09 3.20 -27.92
CA SER A 169 -13.48 2.27 -26.86
C SER A 169 -13.37 2.84 -25.44
N ILE A 170 -12.62 3.92 -25.27
CA ILE A 170 -12.40 4.57 -23.97
C ILE A 170 -12.89 6.01 -24.09
N PHE A 171 -13.79 6.44 -23.18
CA PHE A 171 -14.44 7.74 -23.22
C PHE A 171 -14.22 8.48 -21.90
N LEU A 172 -13.52 9.63 -21.99
CA LEU A 172 -13.27 10.50 -20.85
C LEU A 172 -14.22 11.69 -20.86
N ASN A 173 -14.95 11.91 -19.78
CA ASN A 173 -15.92 12.98 -19.62
C ASN A 173 -16.07 13.39 -18.14
N ASN A 174 -16.94 14.37 -17.86
CA ASN A 174 -17.17 14.89 -16.51
C ASN A 174 -17.88 13.89 -15.55
N ARG A 175 -18.33 12.73 -16.05
CA ARG A 175 -18.87 11.62 -15.26
C ARG A 175 -17.87 10.50 -15.04
N GLY A 176 -16.63 10.68 -15.52
CA GLY A 176 -15.53 9.74 -15.33
C GLY A 176 -14.97 9.16 -16.61
N LEU A 177 -14.28 8.05 -16.46
CA LEU A 177 -13.62 7.29 -17.52
C LEU A 177 -14.43 6.02 -17.80
N ALA A 178 -15.15 5.99 -18.93
CA ALA A 178 -15.83 4.79 -19.41
C ALA A 178 -14.85 3.96 -20.26
N TYR A 179 -14.76 2.66 -20.00
CA TYR A 179 -13.82 1.74 -20.64
C TYR A 179 -14.42 0.35 -20.84
N PRO A 180 -13.89 -0.46 -21.78
CA PRO A 180 -14.41 -1.78 -22.07
C PRO A 180 -14.34 -2.71 -20.85
N LYS A 181 -15.45 -3.38 -20.54
CA LYS A 181 -15.50 -4.41 -19.52
C LYS A 181 -15.07 -5.75 -20.14
N PRO A 182 -14.05 -6.42 -19.61
CA PRO A 182 -13.73 -7.76 -20.04
C PRO A 182 -14.84 -8.73 -19.64
N VAL A 183 -15.34 -9.48 -20.61
CA VAL A 183 -16.37 -10.51 -20.41
C VAL A 183 -15.73 -11.87 -20.70
N PRO A 184 -15.44 -12.65 -19.65
CA PRO A 184 -14.88 -13.99 -19.85
C PRO A 184 -15.92 -14.91 -20.50
N GLY A 185 -15.53 -15.51 -21.63
CA GLY A 185 -16.33 -16.51 -22.32
C GLY A 185 -15.99 -17.93 -21.84
N ASP A 186 -16.67 -18.90 -22.47
CA ASP A 186 -16.45 -20.31 -22.20
C ASP A 186 -14.99 -20.70 -22.49
N GLY A 187 -14.34 -21.35 -21.52
CA GLY A 187 -12.93 -21.72 -21.62
C GLY A 187 -11.94 -20.72 -21.00
N PHE A 188 -12.35 -19.49 -20.60
CA PHE A 188 -11.45 -18.53 -19.95
C PHE A 188 -10.81 -19.08 -18.67
N MET A 189 -11.53 -19.92 -17.92
CA MET A 189 -10.99 -20.59 -16.73
C MET A 189 -9.80 -21.51 -17.05
N VAL A 190 -9.72 -22.07 -18.26
CA VAL A 190 -8.55 -22.85 -18.69
C VAL A 190 -7.32 -21.95 -18.80
N THR A 191 -7.48 -20.75 -19.33
CA THR A 191 -6.39 -19.75 -19.38
C THR A 191 -5.92 -19.34 -17.98
N VAL A 192 -6.86 -19.12 -17.04
CA VAL A 192 -6.54 -18.81 -15.64
C VAL A 192 -5.81 -19.97 -14.97
N ALA A 193 -6.29 -21.21 -15.17
CA ALA A 193 -5.62 -22.40 -14.65
C ALA A 193 -4.20 -22.56 -15.23
N ALA A 194 -4.04 -22.34 -16.54
CA ALA A 194 -2.73 -22.36 -17.20
C ALA A 194 -1.78 -21.29 -16.64
N PHE A 195 -2.29 -20.09 -16.34
CA PHE A 195 -1.50 -19.04 -15.69
C PHE A 195 -1.01 -19.46 -14.29
N ILE A 196 -1.92 -19.96 -13.46
CA ILE A 196 -1.58 -20.44 -12.11
C ILE A 196 -0.56 -21.58 -12.19
N LEU A 197 -0.76 -22.56 -13.05
CA LEU A 197 0.17 -23.66 -13.28
C LEU A 197 1.53 -23.15 -13.78
N GLY A 198 1.54 -22.19 -14.70
CA GLY A 198 2.76 -21.54 -15.21
C GLY A 198 3.56 -20.84 -14.12
N VAL A 199 2.89 -20.11 -13.23
CA VAL A 199 3.52 -19.45 -12.08
C VAL A 199 4.10 -20.48 -11.10
N VAL A 200 3.33 -21.50 -10.77
CA VAL A 200 3.78 -22.59 -9.87
C VAL A 200 4.98 -23.31 -10.46
N ALA A 201 4.90 -23.70 -11.75
CA ALA A 201 6.00 -24.34 -12.46
C ALA A 201 7.26 -23.46 -12.52
N SER A 202 7.10 -22.15 -12.70
CA SER A 202 8.22 -21.18 -12.67
C SER A 202 8.96 -21.18 -11.33
N VAL A 203 8.23 -21.28 -10.22
CA VAL A 203 8.84 -21.39 -8.87
C VAL A 203 9.63 -22.70 -8.74
N PHE A 204 9.10 -23.81 -9.22
CA PHE A 204 9.80 -25.09 -9.20
C PHE A 204 11.06 -25.08 -10.08
N VAL A 205 10.95 -24.53 -11.31
CA VAL A 205 12.10 -24.36 -12.21
C VAL A 205 13.18 -23.48 -11.60
N ALA A 206 12.78 -22.37 -10.93
CA ALA A 206 13.73 -21.50 -10.27
C ALA A 206 14.47 -22.21 -9.10
N ARG A 207 13.76 -23.02 -8.32
CA ARG A 207 14.38 -23.83 -7.26
C ARG A 207 15.31 -24.90 -7.81
N TRP A 208 14.87 -25.62 -8.83
CA TRP A 208 15.68 -26.63 -9.51
C TRP A 208 16.94 -26.01 -10.14
N ALA A 209 16.81 -24.87 -10.82
CA ALA A 209 17.94 -24.19 -11.45
C ALA A 209 19.00 -23.74 -10.42
N ARG A 210 18.58 -23.27 -9.25
CA ARG A 210 19.50 -22.95 -8.13
C ARG A 210 20.23 -24.19 -7.65
N ALA A 211 19.52 -25.30 -7.38
CA ALA A 211 20.12 -26.55 -6.92
C ALA A 211 21.08 -27.12 -7.97
N ARG A 212 20.77 -26.97 -9.29
CA ARG A 212 21.69 -27.37 -10.36
C ARG A 212 22.94 -26.50 -10.39
N GLN A 213 22.79 -25.19 -10.28
CA GLN A 213 23.92 -24.25 -10.25
C GLN A 213 24.86 -24.50 -9.06
N GLU A 214 24.31 -24.85 -7.88
CA GLU A 214 25.11 -25.21 -6.71
C GLU A 214 25.90 -26.51 -6.90
N ARG A 215 25.40 -27.46 -7.72
CA ARG A 215 26.05 -28.76 -7.96
C ARG A 215 27.01 -28.77 -9.14
N SER A 216 26.65 -28.14 -10.24
CA SER A 216 27.38 -28.20 -11.50
C SER A 216 28.03 -26.90 -11.95
N GLY A 217 27.73 -25.77 -11.28
CA GLY A 217 28.17 -24.45 -11.71
C GLY A 217 27.44 -23.90 -12.94
N GLU A 218 26.59 -24.71 -13.61
CA GLU A 218 25.92 -24.31 -14.83
C GLU A 218 24.73 -23.39 -14.56
N GLN A 219 24.68 -22.25 -15.25
CA GLN A 219 23.58 -21.28 -15.15
C GLN A 219 22.45 -21.63 -16.11
N PHE A 220 21.23 -21.75 -15.59
CA PHE A 220 20.03 -21.92 -16.40
C PHE A 220 19.32 -20.56 -16.56
N PRO A 221 18.79 -20.22 -17.76
CA PRO A 221 18.12 -18.93 -18.00
C PRO A 221 16.72 -18.89 -17.36
N VAL A 222 16.67 -18.83 -16.01
CA VAL A 222 15.45 -18.90 -15.20
C VAL A 222 14.42 -17.83 -15.61
N LEU A 223 14.88 -16.62 -15.96
CA LEU A 223 13.98 -15.52 -16.35
C LEU A 223 13.17 -15.88 -17.61
N TRP A 224 13.83 -16.37 -18.64
CA TRP A 224 13.17 -16.75 -19.91
C TRP A 224 12.23 -17.94 -19.72
N ALA A 225 12.65 -18.93 -18.94
CA ALA A 225 11.78 -20.05 -18.59
C ALA A 225 10.56 -19.62 -17.78
N ALA A 226 10.74 -18.72 -16.81
CA ALA A 226 9.64 -18.18 -16.03
C ALA A 226 8.67 -17.37 -16.89
N VAL A 227 9.16 -16.53 -17.79
CA VAL A 227 8.32 -15.79 -18.77
C VAL A 227 7.57 -16.75 -19.69
N ALA A 228 8.26 -17.75 -20.26
CA ALA A 228 7.63 -18.74 -21.14
C ALA A 228 6.53 -19.55 -20.41
N LEU A 229 6.74 -19.92 -19.17
CA LEU A 229 5.76 -20.67 -18.38
C LEU A 229 4.61 -19.78 -17.90
N SER A 230 4.90 -18.59 -17.37
CA SER A 230 3.87 -17.73 -16.77
C SER A 230 3.09 -16.89 -17.78
N LEU A 231 3.62 -16.61 -18.95
CA LEU A 231 2.93 -15.88 -20.03
C LEU A 231 2.69 -16.73 -21.26
N GLY A 232 3.65 -17.57 -21.69
CA GLY A 232 3.51 -18.39 -22.87
C GLY A 232 2.47 -19.52 -22.73
N LEU A 233 2.46 -20.21 -21.59
CA LEU A 233 1.48 -21.27 -21.33
C LEU A 233 0.03 -20.74 -21.32
N PRO A 234 -0.32 -19.68 -20.57
CA PRO A 234 -1.67 -19.12 -20.65
C PRO A 234 -1.99 -18.49 -22.00
N ALA A 235 -1.03 -17.89 -22.70
CA ALA A 235 -1.24 -17.40 -24.06
C ALA A 235 -1.59 -18.54 -25.03
N LEU A 236 -0.90 -19.66 -24.93
CA LEU A 236 -1.22 -20.86 -25.73
C LEU A 236 -2.61 -21.40 -25.39
N ALA A 237 -2.92 -21.53 -24.09
CA ALA A 237 -4.25 -21.95 -23.64
C ALA A 237 -5.35 -21.01 -24.16
N PHE A 238 -5.13 -19.70 -24.10
CA PHE A 238 -6.03 -18.66 -24.60
C PHE A 238 -6.30 -18.80 -26.11
N LEU A 239 -5.25 -19.06 -26.89
CA LEU A 239 -5.38 -19.29 -28.35
C LEU A 239 -6.12 -20.60 -28.66
N LEU A 240 -5.78 -21.69 -27.95
CA LEU A 240 -6.40 -23.00 -28.16
C LEU A 240 -7.88 -23.04 -27.76
N THR A 241 -8.30 -22.22 -26.80
CA THR A 241 -9.70 -22.09 -26.40
C THR A 241 -10.50 -21.08 -27.24
N GLY A 242 -9.92 -20.57 -28.33
CA GLY A 242 -10.60 -19.67 -29.26
C GLY A 242 -10.68 -18.22 -28.78
N MET A 243 -9.70 -17.76 -27.99
CA MET A 243 -9.65 -16.39 -27.43
C MET A 243 -10.89 -16.04 -26.60
N PRO A 244 -11.16 -16.74 -25.50
CA PRO A 244 -12.41 -16.65 -24.73
C PRO A 244 -12.46 -15.38 -23.87
N LEU A 245 -12.16 -14.22 -24.42
CA LEU A 245 -12.26 -12.91 -23.76
C LEU A 245 -12.89 -11.92 -24.73
N GLY A 246 -14.15 -11.63 -24.51
CA GLY A 246 -14.86 -10.54 -25.17
C GLY A 246 -14.67 -9.23 -24.40
N PHE A 247 -14.97 -8.13 -25.06
CA PHE A 247 -15.01 -6.82 -24.43
C PHE A 247 -16.39 -6.17 -24.70
N GLU A 248 -17.10 -5.85 -23.64
CA GLU A 248 -18.30 -5.04 -23.73
C GLU A 248 -17.88 -3.57 -23.77
N ILE A 249 -17.98 -2.97 -24.96
CA ILE A 249 -17.57 -1.57 -25.18
C ILE A 249 -18.70 -0.66 -24.67
N PRO A 250 -18.38 0.41 -23.91
CA PRO A 250 -19.39 1.37 -23.48
C PRO A 250 -19.99 2.11 -24.69
N GLU A 251 -21.32 2.08 -24.79
CA GLU A 251 -22.08 2.78 -25.82
C GLU A 251 -22.86 3.95 -25.21
N LEU A 252 -22.87 5.10 -25.88
CA LEU A 252 -23.67 6.25 -25.44
C LEU A 252 -25.15 5.99 -25.71
N LYS A 253 -25.95 5.78 -24.65
CA LYS A 253 -27.41 5.65 -24.74
C LYS A 253 -28.07 6.78 -23.95
N GLY A 254 -28.69 7.71 -24.69
CA GLY A 254 -29.31 8.89 -24.10
C GLY A 254 -28.30 9.89 -23.53
N PHE A 255 -28.21 9.98 -22.20
CA PHE A 255 -27.35 10.93 -21.51
C PHE A 255 -26.14 10.29 -20.82
N ASN A 256 -26.02 8.95 -20.88
CA ASN A 256 -24.97 8.20 -20.20
C ASN A 256 -24.44 7.05 -21.07
N PHE A 257 -23.23 6.60 -20.75
CA PHE A 257 -22.71 5.34 -21.27
C PHE A 257 -23.42 4.15 -20.61
N GLN A 258 -23.79 3.16 -21.41
CA GLN A 258 -24.29 1.85 -20.98
C GLN A 258 -23.36 0.77 -21.53
N GLY A 259 -23.24 -0.32 -20.79
CA GLY A 259 -22.22 -1.32 -21.03
C GLY A 259 -20.83 -0.86 -20.58
N GLY A 260 -19.85 -1.73 -20.69
CA GLY A 260 -18.50 -1.44 -20.19
C GLY A 260 -18.44 -1.27 -18.68
N LYS A 261 -17.40 -0.56 -18.22
CA LYS A 261 -17.24 -0.08 -16.83
C LYS A 261 -16.95 1.41 -16.83
N VAL A 262 -17.35 2.09 -15.76
CA VAL A 262 -17.04 3.50 -15.53
C VAL A 262 -16.26 3.63 -14.23
N MET A 263 -15.10 4.28 -14.29
CA MET A 263 -14.41 4.80 -13.10
C MET A 263 -14.95 6.19 -12.81
N SER A 264 -15.45 6.41 -11.61
CA SER A 264 -15.98 7.71 -11.21
C SER A 264 -14.90 8.81 -11.26
N PRO A 265 -15.27 10.07 -11.48
CA PRO A 265 -14.31 11.16 -11.42
C PRO A 265 -13.71 11.32 -10.03
N GLU A 266 -14.46 10.95 -8.98
CA GLU A 266 -14.02 10.90 -7.59
C GLU A 266 -12.87 9.91 -7.43
N PHE A 267 -13.01 8.68 -7.94
CA PHE A 267 -11.96 7.66 -7.91
C PHE A 267 -10.71 8.10 -8.68
N VAL A 268 -10.89 8.61 -9.90
CA VAL A 268 -9.77 9.04 -10.76
C VAL A 268 -9.01 10.21 -10.12
N ALA A 269 -9.73 11.22 -9.59
CA ALA A 269 -9.12 12.36 -8.92
C ALA A 269 -8.30 11.93 -7.69
N LEU A 270 -8.89 11.08 -6.86
CA LEU A 270 -8.25 10.56 -5.66
C LEU A 270 -7.01 9.74 -6.01
N LEU A 271 -7.12 8.84 -6.98
CA LEU A 271 -6.01 7.99 -7.43
C LEU A 271 -4.85 8.84 -7.99
N LEU A 272 -5.14 9.84 -8.83
CA LEU A 272 -4.13 10.74 -9.38
C LEU A 272 -3.46 11.56 -8.26
N ALA A 273 -4.23 12.14 -7.36
CA ALA A 273 -3.70 12.93 -6.26
C ALA A 273 -2.81 12.09 -5.33
N LEU A 274 -3.32 10.94 -4.84
CA LEU A 274 -2.57 10.07 -3.93
C LEU A 274 -1.29 9.53 -4.58
N SER A 275 -1.38 9.09 -5.84
CA SER A 275 -0.24 8.50 -6.53
C SER A 275 0.83 9.53 -6.86
N THR A 276 0.47 10.69 -7.41
CA THR A 276 1.44 11.73 -7.78
C THR A 276 2.07 12.39 -6.56
N TYR A 277 1.29 12.66 -5.51
CA TYR A 277 1.81 13.18 -4.24
C TYR A 277 2.79 12.22 -3.59
N THR A 278 2.39 10.96 -3.40
CA THR A 278 3.25 9.96 -2.73
C THR A 278 4.47 9.62 -3.59
N ALA A 279 4.33 9.61 -4.92
CA ALA A 279 5.44 9.42 -5.84
C ALA A 279 6.56 10.47 -5.68
N ALA A 280 6.22 11.71 -5.36
CA ALA A 280 7.22 12.75 -5.12
C ALA A 280 8.09 12.46 -3.88
N PHE A 281 7.51 11.90 -2.82
CA PHE A 281 8.28 11.44 -1.64
C PHE A 281 9.08 10.17 -1.95
N ILE A 282 8.50 9.22 -2.68
CA ILE A 282 9.21 8.01 -3.11
C ILE A 282 10.40 8.37 -4.01
N ALA A 283 10.24 9.33 -4.92
CA ALA A 283 11.32 9.79 -5.79
C ALA A 283 12.52 10.31 -5.00
N GLU A 284 12.28 11.06 -3.94
CA GLU A 284 13.35 11.55 -3.06
C GLU A 284 14.00 10.41 -2.26
N ILE A 285 13.21 9.44 -1.78
CA ILE A 285 13.74 8.23 -1.12
C ILE A 285 14.64 7.44 -2.09
N VAL A 286 14.20 7.25 -3.33
CA VAL A 286 14.97 6.54 -4.37
C VAL A 286 16.26 7.28 -4.68
N ARG A 287 16.19 8.60 -4.88
CA ARG A 287 17.37 9.44 -5.10
C ARG A 287 18.38 9.32 -3.94
N ALA A 288 17.90 9.50 -2.72
CA ALA A 288 18.72 9.43 -1.52
C ALA A 288 19.31 8.02 -1.33
N GLY A 289 18.52 6.97 -1.59
CA GLY A 289 18.99 5.59 -1.46
C GLY A 289 20.09 5.23 -2.47
N ILE A 290 19.98 5.71 -3.72
CA ILE A 290 21.03 5.49 -4.73
C ILE A 290 22.30 6.28 -4.36
N GLN A 291 22.16 7.52 -3.92
CA GLN A 291 23.30 8.36 -3.49
C GLN A 291 23.90 7.91 -2.16
N GLY A 292 23.16 7.19 -1.33
CA GLY A 292 23.63 6.62 -0.07
C GLY A 292 24.58 5.44 -0.22
N VAL A 293 24.69 4.86 -1.43
CA VAL A 293 25.69 3.82 -1.71
C VAL A 293 27.07 4.49 -1.85
N SER A 294 28.05 4.01 -1.09
CA SER A 294 29.42 4.57 -1.10
C SER A 294 30.01 4.56 -2.52
N HIS A 295 30.61 5.68 -2.92
CA HIS A 295 31.27 5.86 -4.21
C HIS A 295 32.40 4.82 -4.43
N GLY A 296 33.07 4.39 -3.37
CA GLY A 296 34.07 3.31 -3.40
C GLY A 296 33.54 1.97 -3.96
N GLN A 297 32.23 1.69 -3.83
CA GLN A 297 31.60 0.50 -4.43
C GLN A 297 31.61 0.59 -5.97
N THR A 298 31.42 1.78 -6.50
CA THR A 298 31.50 2.03 -7.95
C THR A 298 32.95 1.92 -8.44
N GLU A 299 33.89 2.50 -7.71
CA GLU A 299 35.33 2.43 -8.03
C GLU A 299 35.86 1.00 -7.97
N ALA A 300 35.56 0.28 -6.90
CA ALA A 300 35.93 -1.14 -6.78
C ALA A 300 35.35 -2.00 -7.89
N SER A 301 34.10 -1.76 -8.29
CA SER A 301 33.46 -2.47 -9.40
C SER A 301 34.16 -2.19 -10.73
N MET A 302 34.55 -0.94 -10.97
CA MET A 302 35.28 -0.55 -12.18
C MET A 302 36.70 -1.11 -12.18
N ALA A 303 37.37 -1.17 -11.03
CA ALA A 303 38.69 -1.78 -10.87
C ALA A 303 38.65 -3.30 -11.21
N LEU A 304 37.53 -3.96 -10.97
CA LEU A 304 37.27 -5.36 -11.38
C LEU A 304 36.88 -5.50 -12.86
N GLY A 305 36.89 -4.42 -13.65
CA GLY A 305 36.57 -4.44 -15.08
C GLY A 305 35.06 -4.47 -15.38
N LEU A 306 34.18 -4.27 -14.39
CA LEU A 306 32.75 -4.22 -14.64
C LEU A 306 32.36 -2.93 -15.38
N ARG A 307 31.57 -3.08 -16.43
CA ARG A 307 30.97 -1.96 -17.15
C ARG A 307 29.87 -1.31 -16.29
N ARG A 308 29.46 -0.06 -16.60
CA ARG A 308 28.44 0.71 -15.87
C ARG A 308 27.13 -0.06 -15.64
N GLY A 309 26.62 -0.77 -16.66
CA GLY A 309 25.38 -1.53 -16.54
C GLY A 309 25.43 -2.65 -15.48
N PRO A 310 26.36 -3.61 -15.60
CA PRO A 310 26.63 -4.62 -14.56
C PRO A 310 26.89 -4.03 -13.18
N THR A 311 27.69 -2.94 -13.06
CA THR A 311 27.92 -2.26 -11.80
C THR A 311 26.62 -1.77 -11.15
N LEU A 312 25.76 -1.10 -11.92
CA LEU A 312 24.46 -0.67 -11.41
C LEU A 312 23.60 -1.85 -10.97
N ARG A 313 23.47 -2.87 -11.82
CA ARG A 313 22.54 -4.00 -11.58
C ARG A 313 23.00 -4.92 -10.45
N LEU A 314 24.30 -5.20 -10.35
CA LEU A 314 24.84 -6.23 -9.44
C LEU A 314 25.35 -5.65 -8.12
N VAL A 315 25.74 -4.37 -8.09
CA VAL A 315 26.39 -3.75 -6.94
C VAL A 315 25.55 -2.61 -6.35
N ILE A 316 25.19 -1.62 -7.17
CA ILE A 316 24.57 -0.39 -6.66
C ILE A 316 23.08 -0.61 -6.33
N ILE A 317 22.28 -1.14 -7.26
CA ILE A 317 20.83 -1.32 -7.04
C ILE A 317 20.53 -2.23 -5.84
N PRO A 318 21.17 -3.40 -5.64
CA PRO A 318 20.90 -4.23 -4.48
C PRO A 318 21.23 -3.54 -3.13
N GLN A 319 22.27 -2.71 -3.10
CA GLN A 319 22.62 -1.93 -1.91
C GLN A 319 21.65 -0.76 -1.71
N ALA A 320 21.33 -0.02 -2.77
CA ALA A 320 20.37 1.08 -2.72
C ALA A 320 18.97 0.62 -2.26
N LEU A 321 18.49 -0.52 -2.75
CA LEU A 321 17.18 -1.06 -2.34
C LEU A 321 17.07 -1.29 -0.83
N ARG A 322 18.15 -1.64 -0.16
CA ARG A 322 18.17 -1.79 1.31
C ARG A 322 17.99 -0.48 2.04
N ILE A 323 18.50 0.62 1.46
CA ILE A 323 18.31 1.96 2.00
C ILE A 323 16.91 2.47 1.67
N ILE A 324 16.38 2.13 0.48
CA ILE A 324 15.08 2.59 -0.04
C ILE A 324 13.90 1.89 0.67
N ILE A 325 13.95 0.57 0.87
CA ILE A 325 12.80 -0.23 1.33
C ILE A 325 12.25 0.21 2.70
N PRO A 326 13.06 0.47 3.74
CA PRO A 326 12.52 0.88 5.04
C PRO A 326 11.70 2.18 4.99
N PRO A 327 12.16 3.29 4.36
CA PRO A 327 11.35 4.50 4.23
C PRO A 327 10.12 4.32 3.31
N LEU A 328 10.17 3.44 2.30
CA LEU A 328 8.99 3.12 1.46
C LEU A 328 7.81 2.62 2.29
N THR A 329 8.07 1.82 3.32
CA THR A 329 7.03 1.32 4.23
C THR A 329 6.21 2.48 4.79
N SER A 330 6.86 3.53 5.26
CA SER A 330 6.19 4.73 5.79
C SER A 330 5.34 5.43 4.73
N GLN A 331 5.79 5.47 3.47
CA GLN A 331 5.02 6.08 2.39
C GLN A 331 3.76 5.27 2.05
N TYR A 332 3.83 3.94 2.04
CA TYR A 332 2.66 3.10 1.81
C TYR A 332 1.63 3.19 2.93
N LEU A 333 2.10 3.23 4.19
CA LEU A 333 1.25 3.46 5.35
C LEU A 333 0.56 4.83 5.29
N ASN A 334 1.29 5.88 4.91
CA ASN A 334 0.76 7.23 4.79
C ASN A 334 -0.26 7.32 3.64
N LEU A 335 0.02 6.72 2.47
CA LEU A 335 -0.92 6.70 1.35
C LEU A 335 -2.25 6.04 1.77
N THR A 336 -2.19 4.87 2.43
CA THR A 336 -3.39 4.16 2.89
C THR A 336 -4.19 4.98 3.91
N LYS A 337 -3.53 5.70 4.82
CA LYS A 337 -4.23 6.61 5.76
C LYS A 337 -4.81 7.83 5.04
N ASN A 338 -4.07 8.40 4.11
CA ASN A 338 -4.49 9.55 3.32
C ASN A 338 -5.67 9.26 2.38
N SER A 339 -5.94 7.97 2.07
CA SER A 339 -7.15 7.61 1.31
C SER A 339 -8.44 8.06 2.00
N SER A 340 -8.44 8.25 3.33
CA SER A 340 -9.55 8.80 4.09
C SER A 340 -9.95 10.23 3.70
N LEU A 341 -9.04 10.99 3.05
CA LEU A 341 -9.36 12.31 2.49
C LEU A 341 -10.33 12.23 1.31
N ALA A 342 -10.59 11.02 0.79
CA ALA A 342 -11.60 10.71 -0.22
C ALA A 342 -12.99 11.26 0.12
N ALA A 343 -13.34 11.27 1.40
CA ALA A 343 -14.61 11.81 1.90
C ALA A 343 -14.82 13.27 1.48
N ALA A 344 -13.76 14.06 1.29
CA ALA A 344 -13.85 15.46 0.90
C ALA A 344 -14.38 15.69 -0.54
N ILE A 345 -14.29 14.68 -1.40
CA ILE A 345 -14.83 14.70 -2.78
C ILE A 345 -15.93 13.65 -2.98
N ALA A 346 -16.50 13.14 -1.89
CA ALA A 346 -17.59 12.16 -1.89
C ALA A 346 -17.25 10.80 -2.56
N TYR A 347 -15.98 10.39 -2.63
CA TYR A 347 -15.65 9.01 -2.97
C TYR A 347 -16.05 8.08 -1.82
N PRO A 348 -16.81 6.98 -2.06
CA PRO A 348 -17.38 6.14 -1.02
C PRO A 348 -16.34 5.19 -0.39
N ASP A 349 -15.35 5.75 0.28
CA ASP A 349 -14.40 5.04 1.12
C ASP A 349 -15.00 4.64 2.48
N LEU A 350 -14.22 3.95 3.30
CA LEU A 350 -14.64 3.54 4.63
C LEU A 350 -15.03 4.73 5.54
N VAL A 351 -14.34 5.87 5.40
CA VAL A 351 -14.66 7.05 6.23
C VAL A 351 -15.96 7.67 5.80
N LEU A 352 -16.20 7.91 4.51
CA LEU A 352 -17.46 8.50 4.04
C LEU A 352 -18.65 7.59 4.32
N VAL A 353 -18.55 6.31 3.95
CA VAL A 353 -19.68 5.37 4.06
C VAL A 353 -19.99 5.05 5.51
N PHE A 354 -19.00 4.72 6.30
CA PHE A 354 -19.21 4.19 7.65
C PHE A 354 -19.07 5.26 8.73
N ALA A 355 -17.94 5.96 8.80
CA ALA A 355 -17.74 7.03 9.79
C ALA A 355 -18.49 8.33 9.45
N GLY A 356 -18.96 8.50 8.22
CA GLY A 356 -19.86 9.60 7.82
C GLY A 356 -21.33 9.17 7.85
N THR A 357 -21.78 8.51 6.78
CA THR A 357 -23.21 8.22 6.55
C THR A 357 -23.81 7.31 7.62
N ALA A 358 -23.21 6.16 7.91
CA ALA A 358 -23.75 5.25 8.93
C ALA A 358 -23.74 5.87 10.32
N LEU A 359 -22.70 6.63 10.66
CA LEU A 359 -22.64 7.35 11.93
C LEU A 359 -23.76 8.37 12.07
N MET A 360 -24.01 9.17 11.03
CA MET A 360 -25.07 10.19 11.05
C MET A 360 -26.48 9.59 11.18
N GLN A 361 -26.70 8.40 10.62
CA GLN A 361 -27.99 7.73 10.69
C GLN A 361 -28.23 6.99 12.00
N THR A 362 -27.20 6.36 12.57
CA THR A 362 -27.34 5.51 13.76
C THR A 362 -27.01 6.23 15.07
N GLY A 363 -26.23 7.30 15.03
CA GLY A 363 -25.73 8.00 16.20
C GLY A 363 -24.70 7.22 17.05
N GLN A 364 -24.28 6.01 16.64
CA GLN A 364 -23.40 5.13 17.40
C GLN A 364 -21.92 5.47 17.17
N ALA A 365 -21.51 6.64 17.66
CA ALA A 365 -20.20 7.23 17.39
C ALA A 365 -19.04 6.38 17.90
N VAL A 366 -19.15 5.81 19.10
CA VAL A 366 -18.05 5.07 19.74
C VAL A 366 -17.75 3.81 18.96
N GLU A 367 -18.77 3.04 18.61
CA GLU A 367 -18.66 1.77 17.89
C GLU A 367 -18.16 2.00 16.47
N ILE A 368 -18.75 2.93 15.76
CA ILE A 368 -18.42 3.20 14.35
C ILE A 368 -17.00 3.75 14.21
N ILE A 369 -16.64 4.74 15.00
CA ILE A 369 -15.28 5.30 14.98
C ILE A 369 -14.27 4.24 15.47
N GLY A 370 -14.61 3.48 16.52
CA GLY A 370 -13.77 2.39 17.02
C GLY A 370 -13.49 1.33 15.95
N ILE A 371 -14.53 0.85 15.24
CA ILE A 371 -14.37 -0.10 14.12
C ILE A 371 -13.50 0.51 13.01
N THR A 372 -13.79 1.76 12.61
CA THR A 372 -13.04 2.45 11.55
C THR A 372 -11.56 2.57 11.90
N MET A 373 -11.25 3.00 13.13
CA MET A 373 -9.86 3.08 13.61
C MET A 373 -9.18 1.72 13.65
N LEU A 374 -9.88 0.68 14.12
CA LEU A 374 -9.36 -0.69 14.15
C LEU A 374 -9.07 -1.21 12.74
N CYS A 375 -9.91 -0.89 11.75
CA CYS A 375 -9.67 -1.26 10.36
C CYS A 375 -8.41 -0.60 9.80
N TYR A 376 -8.23 0.71 9.96
CA TYR A 376 -7.01 1.40 9.51
C TYR A 376 -5.76 0.90 10.25
N LEU A 377 -5.88 0.59 11.55
CA LEU A 377 -4.80 -0.05 12.30
C LEU A 377 -4.44 -1.42 11.72
N THR A 378 -5.44 -2.25 11.46
CA THR A 378 -5.25 -3.59 10.87
C THR A 378 -4.60 -3.51 9.49
N LEU A 379 -5.09 -2.64 8.60
CA LEU A 379 -4.47 -2.40 7.29
C LEU A 379 -3.01 -1.95 7.43
N SER A 380 -2.74 -1.05 8.37
CA SER A 380 -1.38 -0.57 8.65
C SER A 380 -0.46 -1.70 9.14
N LEU A 381 -0.94 -2.55 10.03
CA LEU A 381 -0.19 -3.71 10.53
C LEU A 381 0.08 -4.74 9.43
N LEU A 382 -0.89 -4.98 8.55
CA LEU A 382 -0.72 -5.88 7.40
C LEU A 382 0.34 -5.35 6.43
N ILE A 383 0.27 -4.08 6.04
CA ILE A 383 1.28 -3.45 5.18
C ILE A 383 2.66 -3.51 5.84
N SER A 384 2.75 -3.15 7.12
CA SER A 384 4.01 -3.21 7.88
C SER A 384 4.56 -4.62 7.96
N GLY A 385 3.70 -5.63 8.19
CA GLY A 385 4.08 -7.05 8.23
C GLY A 385 4.68 -7.52 6.89
N VAL A 386 4.00 -7.22 5.78
CA VAL A 386 4.47 -7.55 4.42
C VAL A 386 5.81 -6.87 4.13
N MET A 387 5.93 -5.59 4.43
CA MET A 387 7.15 -4.82 4.16
C MET A 387 8.32 -5.27 5.05
N ASN A 388 8.08 -5.58 6.32
CA ASN A 388 9.10 -6.12 7.22
C ASN A 388 9.58 -7.51 6.77
N TRP A 389 8.66 -8.38 6.31
CA TRP A 389 9.03 -9.66 5.73
C TRP A 389 9.90 -9.49 4.47
N TYR A 390 9.53 -8.55 3.59
CA TYR A 390 10.31 -8.24 2.40
C TYR A 390 11.69 -7.67 2.76
N ASN A 391 11.76 -6.73 3.70
CA ASN A 391 13.00 -6.12 4.19
C ASN A 391 13.97 -7.18 4.77
N LYS A 392 13.47 -8.13 5.58
CA LYS A 392 14.27 -9.24 6.09
C LYS A 392 14.86 -10.13 4.99
N ARG A 393 14.14 -10.33 3.88
CA ARG A 393 14.66 -11.08 2.72
C ARG A 393 15.74 -10.36 1.94
N MET A 394 15.73 -9.02 1.97
CA MET A 394 16.72 -8.19 1.30
C MET A 394 17.94 -7.87 2.17
N ALA A 395 17.90 -8.18 3.46
CA ALA A 395 19.04 -8.02 4.37
C ALA A 395 20.22 -8.89 3.92
N LEU A 396 21.46 -8.35 4.06
CA LEU A 396 22.68 -9.14 3.89
C LEU A 396 22.81 -10.12 5.06
N VAL A 397 23.09 -11.35 4.74
CA VAL A 397 23.71 -12.26 5.71
C VAL A 397 25.20 -11.92 5.70
N GLU A 398 25.64 -11.09 6.64
CA GLU A 398 27.08 -10.94 6.91
C GLU A 398 27.58 -12.30 7.40
N ARG A 399 28.44 -12.91 6.59
CA ARG A 399 29.21 -14.12 6.98
C ARG A 399 30.57 -13.72 7.46
#